data_9d9634b8a7bee7d82203f1fa31d859bc
#
_entry.id   9d9634b8a7bee7d82203f1fa31d859bc
#
_cell.length_a   1.000
_cell.length_b   1.000
_cell.length_c   1.000
_cell.angle_alpha   90.00
_cell.angle_beta   90.00
_cell.angle_gamma   90.00
#
_symmetry.space_group_name_H-M   'P 1'
#
loop_
_entity.id
_entity.type
_entity.pdbx_description
1 polymer ?
#
loop_
_entity_poly.entity_id
_entity_poly.type
_entity_poly.pdbx_seq_one_letter_code
_entity_poly.pdbx_strand_id
1 'polypeptide(L)'
;MGRNHYTSIAVDLDSVLADTPAIAVGPFESGTIICPASMTGQNIACYASHEEDGDYRVLYDSDGSTAILITGATQQEAQKIPSAALDGVMWLKLLPASDDVAGVKLTFN
;
A
#
# COMPACT_ATOMS: atom_id res chain seq x y z
N MET A 1 7.23 -14.30 25.50
CA MET A 1 7.77 -14.08 24.23
C MET A 1 6.76 -13.52 23.28
N GLY A 2 7.11 -12.47 22.77
CA GLY A 2 6.27 -11.87 21.77
C GLY A 2 6.09 -12.78 20.58
N ARG A 3 4.93 -12.82 20.06
CA ARG A 3 4.66 -13.53 18.86
C ARG A 3 4.31 -12.56 17.79
N ASN A 4 5.13 -12.51 16.80
CA ASN A 4 4.86 -11.65 15.66
C ASN A 4 3.93 -12.36 14.70
N HIS A 5 2.86 -11.68 14.33
CA HIS A 5 1.91 -12.19 13.37
C HIS A 5 2.13 -11.47 12.06
N TYR A 6 2.94 -12.09 11.20
CA TYR A 6 3.23 -11.53 9.90
C TYR A 6 2.31 -12.10 8.86
N THR A 7 1.93 -11.25 7.94
CA THR A 7 1.26 -11.68 6.71
C THR A 7 2.06 -11.14 5.54
N SER A 8 2.49 -12.03 4.67
CA SER A 8 3.22 -11.66 3.46
C SER A 8 2.38 -12.01 2.25
N ILE A 9 2.25 -11.06 1.35
CA ILE A 9 1.51 -11.26 0.12
C ILE A 9 2.30 -10.72 -1.07
N ALA A 10 2.07 -11.31 -2.24
CA ALA A 10 2.60 -10.81 -3.49
C ALA A 10 1.42 -10.25 -4.29
N VAL A 11 1.56 -9.04 -4.79
CA VAL A 11 0.50 -8.38 -5.55
C VAL A 11 1.05 -7.72 -6.81
N ASP A 12 0.18 -7.61 -7.80
CA ASP A 12 0.47 -6.80 -8.98
C ASP A 12 -0.32 -5.51 -8.85
N LEU A 13 0.38 -4.39 -8.81
CA LEU A 13 -0.25 -3.09 -8.68
C LEU A 13 -0.52 -2.52 -10.07
N ASP A 14 -1.74 -2.06 -10.26
CA ASP A 14 -2.18 -1.48 -11.52
C ASP A 14 -2.32 0.03 -11.36
N SER A 15 -1.99 0.79 -12.39
CA SER A 15 -2.11 2.24 -12.37
C SER A 15 -3.55 2.71 -12.53
N VAL A 16 -4.48 1.79 -12.76
CA VAL A 16 -5.92 2.06 -12.77
C VAL A 16 -6.50 1.57 -11.45
N LEU A 17 -7.15 2.45 -10.72
CA LEU A 17 -7.64 2.15 -9.37
C LEU A 17 -8.57 0.95 -9.34
N ALA A 18 -9.44 0.81 -10.33
CA ALA A 18 -10.39 -0.29 -10.38
C ALA A 18 -9.72 -1.65 -10.55
N ASP A 19 -8.52 -1.67 -11.14
CA ASP A 19 -7.83 -2.91 -11.48
C ASP A 19 -6.76 -3.30 -10.46
N THR A 20 -6.39 -2.39 -9.56
CA THR A 20 -5.42 -2.74 -8.53
C THR A 20 -6.11 -3.50 -7.39
N PRO A 21 -5.47 -4.52 -6.82
CA PRO A 21 -6.14 -5.36 -5.84
C PRO A 21 -6.37 -4.65 -4.51
N ALA A 22 -7.48 -5.00 -3.87
CA ALA A 22 -7.79 -4.54 -2.52
C ALA A 22 -7.07 -5.42 -1.50
N ILE A 23 -6.49 -4.79 -0.49
CA ILE A 23 -5.71 -5.47 0.53
C ILE A 23 -6.36 -5.23 1.88
N ALA A 24 -6.67 -6.32 2.58
CA ALA A 24 -7.24 -6.24 3.92
C ALA A 24 -6.13 -5.90 4.91
N VAL A 25 -6.16 -4.68 5.46
CA VAL A 25 -5.12 -4.20 6.38
C VAL A 25 -5.64 -3.90 7.78
N GLY A 26 -6.93 -4.12 8.02
CA GLY A 26 -7.57 -3.76 9.29
C GLY A 26 -6.85 -4.22 10.55
N PRO A 27 -6.32 -5.45 10.62
CA PRO A 27 -5.66 -5.94 11.84
C PRO A 27 -4.20 -5.53 11.97
N PHE A 28 -3.64 -4.78 11.00
CA PHE A 28 -2.21 -4.51 10.99
C PHE A 28 -1.90 -3.07 11.38
N GLU A 29 -0.73 -2.87 11.97
CA GLU A 29 -0.25 -1.56 12.40
C GLU A 29 0.96 -1.10 11.62
N SER A 30 1.69 -2.02 11.00
CA SER A 30 2.90 -1.70 10.26
C SER A 30 3.05 -2.59 9.04
N GLY A 31 3.85 -2.12 8.10
CA GLY A 31 4.10 -2.88 6.89
C GLY A 31 5.33 -2.41 6.15
N THR A 32 5.83 -3.28 5.29
CA THR A 32 6.91 -2.96 4.38
C THR A 32 6.53 -3.37 2.96
N ILE A 33 7.14 -2.70 2.00
CA ILE A 33 6.98 -2.99 0.59
C ILE A 33 8.34 -3.25 -0.02
N ILE A 34 8.45 -4.29 -0.84
CA ILE A 34 9.64 -4.56 -1.63
C ILE A 34 9.23 -4.56 -3.09
N CYS A 35 9.80 -3.65 -3.85
CA CYS A 35 9.47 -3.48 -5.25
C CYS A 35 10.35 -4.35 -6.13
N PRO A 36 9.84 -4.78 -7.30
CA PRO A 36 10.61 -5.66 -8.19
C PRO A 36 11.76 -4.93 -8.87
N ALA A 37 12.72 -5.70 -9.37
CA ALA A 37 13.92 -5.18 -10.01
C ALA A 37 13.63 -4.34 -11.25
N SER A 38 12.52 -4.61 -11.94
CA SER A 38 12.15 -3.92 -13.17
C SER A 38 11.42 -2.61 -12.96
N MET A 39 11.15 -2.26 -11.71
CA MET A 39 10.36 -1.06 -11.41
C MET A 39 11.16 0.21 -11.64
N THR A 40 10.50 1.21 -12.26
CA THR A 40 11.01 2.58 -12.29
C THR A 40 10.56 3.29 -11.02
N GLY A 41 11.46 4.04 -10.39
CA GLY A 41 11.13 4.78 -9.17
C GLY A 41 9.92 5.68 -9.36
N GLN A 42 8.96 5.59 -8.44
CA GLN A 42 7.74 6.38 -8.51
C GLN A 42 7.06 6.43 -7.14
N ASN A 43 6.14 7.35 -6.98
CA ASN A 43 5.32 7.41 -5.79
C ASN A 43 4.13 6.44 -5.94
N ILE A 44 3.70 5.89 -4.81
CA ILE A 44 2.55 5.01 -4.77
C ILE A 44 1.53 5.65 -3.84
N ALA A 45 0.37 5.98 -4.38
CA ALA A 45 -0.70 6.60 -3.61
C ALA A 45 -1.48 5.54 -2.83
N CYS A 46 -1.97 5.93 -1.66
CA CYS A 46 -2.78 5.07 -0.80
C CYS A 46 -4.24 5.48 -0.91
N TYR A 47 -5.10 4.51 -1.21
CA TYR A 47 -6.55 4.68 -1.26
C TYR A 47 -7.19 3.75 -0.24
N ALA A 48 -8.19 4.23 0.46
CA ALA A 48 -8.81 3.49 1.55
C ALA A 48 -10.30 3.34 1.36
N SER A 49 -10.85 2.24 1.87
CA SER A 49 -12.29 2.00 1.92
C SER A 49 -12.63 1.21 3.18
N HIS A 50 -13.88 1.29 3.60
CA HIS A 50 -14.42 0.47 4.70
C HIS A 50 -14.78 -0.93 4.25
N GLU A 51 -14.97 -1.13 2.96
CA GLU A 51 -15.40 -2.40 2.39
C GLU A 51 -14.54 -2.77 1.20
N GLU A 52 -14.37 -4.06 0.98
CA GLU A 52 -13.54 -4.55 -0.14
C GLU A 52 -14.02 -4.01 -1.48
N ASP A 53 -15.33 -4.05 -1.71
CA ASP A 53 -15.93 -3.59 -2.95
C ASP A 53 -16.53 -2.19 -2.83
N GLY A 54 -16.07 -1.42 -1.84
CA GLY A 54 -16.56 -0.07 -1.61
C GLY A 54 -15.91 0.97 -2.49
N ASP A 55 -16.23 2.22 -2.21
CA ASP A 55 -15.61 3.36 -2.88
C ASP A 55 -14.25 3.64 -2.26
N TYR A 56 -13.20 3.49 -3.04
CA TYR A 56 -11.85 3.79 -2.58
C TYR A 56 -11.53 5.25 -2.83
N ARG A 57 -11.09 5.92 -1.78
CA ARG A 57 -10.79 7.34 -1.83
C ARG A 57 -9.38 7.60 -1.39
N VAL A 58 -8.80 8.67 -1.93
CA VAL A 58 -7.45 9.09 -1.54
C VAL A 58 -7.40 9.24 -0.02
N LEU A 59 -6.40 8.63 0.58
CA LEU A 59 -6.19 8.72 2.02
C LEU A 59 -5.37 9.98 2.32
N TYR A 60 -5.95 10.87 3.10
CA TYR A 60 -5.28 12.08 3.57
C TYR A 60 -4.91 11.96 5.03
N ASP A 61 -3.88 12.67 5.42
CA ASP A 61 -3.52 12.83 6.82
C ASP A 61 -4.62 13.62 7.56
N SER A 62 -4.48 13.72 8.86
CA SER A 62 -5.49 14.38 9.71
C SER A 62 -5.72 15.84 9.36
N ASP A 63 -4.81 16.48 8.61
CA ASP A 63 -5.00 17.85 8.14
C ASP A 63 -6.01 17.95 6.97
N GLY A 64 -6.40 16.81 6.40
CA GLY A 64 -7.36 16.76 5.30
C GLY A 64 -6.83 17.22 3.94
N SER A 65 -5.52 17.47 3.83
CA SER A 65 -4.94 17.98 2.58
C SER A 65 -3.66 17.27 2.17
N THR A 66 -2.94 16.65 3.10
CA THR A 66 -1.69 15.96 2.78
C THR A 66 -1.98 14.50 2.47
N ALA A 67 -1.80 14.11 1.20
CA ALA A 67 -2.05 12.74 0.78
C ALA A 67 -0.98 11.80 1.37
N ILE A 68 -1.40 10.61 1.78
CA ILE A 68 -0.50 9.58 2.28
C ILE A 68 0.08 8.83 1.07
N LEU A 69 1.39 8.86 0.94
CA LEU A 69 2.10 8.26 -0.18
C LEU A 69 3.24 7.39 0.30
N ILE A 70 3.53 6.33 -0.46
CA ILE A 70 4.83 5.67 -0.39
C ILE A 70 5.71 6.43 -1.36
N THR A 71 6.61 7.26 -0.84
CA THR A 71 7.36 8.21 -1.64
C THR A 71 8.63 7.59 -2.18
N GLY A 72 8.86 7.77 -3.49
CA GLY A 72 10.10 7.35 -4.12
C GLY A 72 10.33 5.86 -4.05
N ALA A 73 9.26 5.05 -4.15
CA ALA A 73 9.41 3.60 -4.16
C ALA A 73 10.30 3.20 -5.32
N THR A 74 11.33 2.40 -5.03
CA THR A 74 12.33 2.05 -6.01
C THR A 74 12.62 0.55 -5.99
N GLN A 75 13.26 0.08 -7.04
CA GLN A 75 13.46 -1.35 -7.26
C GLN A 75 14.30 -2.00 -6.17
N GLN A 76 13.88 -3.20 -5.78
CA GLN A 76 14.60 -4.10 -4.87
C GLN A 76 14.90 -3.55 -3.48
N GLU A 77 14.36 -2.40 -3.13
CA GLU A 77 14.57 -1.87 -1.79
C GLU A 77 13.36 -2.16 -0.91
N ALA A 78 13.63 -2.52 0.33
CA ALA A 78 12.59 -2.65 1.33
C ALA A 78 12.29 -1.26 1.89
N GLN A 79 11.05 -0.84 1.83
CA GLN A 79 10.63 0.47 2.28
C GLN A 79 9.45 0.33 3.22
N LYS A 80 9.43 1.13 4.26
CA LYS A 80 8.30 1.10 5.18
C LYS A 80 7.08 1.76 4.58
N ILE A 81 5.94 1.10 4.76
CA ILE A 81 4.65 1.71 4.45
C ILE A 81 4.35 2.69 5.57
N PRO A 82 3.97 3.94 5.27
CA PRO A 82 3.65 4.89 6.34
C PRO A 82 2.58 4.33 7.27
N SER A 83 2.78 4.45 8.57
CA SER A 83 1.81 3.95 9.55
C SER A 83 0.44 4.58 9.35
N ALA A 84 0.39 5.81 8.85
CA ALA A 84 -0.86 6.51 8.56
C ALA A 84 -1.68 5.79 7.48
N ALA A 85 -1.06 4.97 6.64
CA ALA A 85 -1.77 4.20 5.62
C ALA A 85 -2.49 2.99 6.22
N LEU A 86 -2.15 2.61 7.44
CA LEU A 86 -2.69 1.42 8.08
C LEU A 86 -3.57 1.76 9.29
N ASP A 87 -3.26 2.85 9.97
CA ASP A 87 -3.93 3.22 11.21
C ASP A 87 -5.39 3.60 10.93
N GLY A 88 -6.30 2.76 11.39
CA GLY A 88 -7.73 2.98 11.19
C GLY A 88 -8.25 2.63 9.81
N VAL A 89 -7.42 2.06 8.96
CA VAL A 89 -7.80 1.69 7.59
C VAL A 89 -8.19 0.21 7.56
N MET A 90 -9.31 -0.10 6.93
CA MET A 90 -9.79 -1.49 6.80
C MET A 90 -9.30 -2.14 5.53
N TRP A 91 -9.50 -1.47 4.40
CA TRP A 91 -9.09 -1.95 3.07
C TRP A 91 -8.26 -0.89 2.39
N LEU A 92 -7.19 -1.33 1.75
CA LEU A 92 -6.20 -0.45 1.14
C LEU A 92 -5.98 -0.86 -0.31
N LYS A 93 -5.91 0.14 -1.19
CA LYS A 93 -5.39 -0.04 -2.54
C LYS A 93 -4.16 0.84 -2.72
N LEU A 94 -3.12 0.28 -3.29
CA LEU A 94 -1.89 0.99 -3.61
C LEU A 94 -1.89 1.31 -5.10
N LEU A 95 -1.83 2.58 -5.43
CA LEU A 95 -1.95 3.04 -6.80
C LEU A 95 -0.63 3.64 -7.28
N PRO A 96 0.09 2.96 -8.19
CA PRO A 96 1.32 3.52 -8.77
C PRO A 96 1.04 4.79 -9.56
N ALA A 97 1.95 5.76 -9.47
CA ALA A 97 1.75 7.06 -10.10
C ALA A 97 1.89 7.03 -11.62
N SER A 98 2.73 6.15 -12.16
CA SER A 98 3.01 6.17 -13.59
C SER A 98 2.82 4.82 -14.28
N ASP A 99 3.40 3.74 -13.75
CA ASP A 99 3.40 2.45 -14.44
C ASP A 99 2.87 1.35 -13.54
N ASP A 100 2.27 0.35 -14.15
CA ASP A 100 1.90 -0.87 -13.44
C ASP A 100 3.15 -1.53 -12.87
N VAL A 101 3.02 -2.14 -11.70
CA VAL A 101 4.14 -2.79 -11.01
C VAL A 101 3.76 -4.21 -10.65
N ALA A 102 4.32 -5.18 -11.36
CA ALA A 102 4.06 -6.59 -11.10
C ALA A 102 5.06 -7.15 -10.09
N GLY A 103 4.60 -8.06 -9.24
CA GLY A 103 5.49 -8.78 -8.34
C GLY A 103 5.94 -7.99 -7.13
N VAL A 104 5.10 -7.08 -6.66
CA VAL A 104 5.36 -6.36 -5.41
C VAL A 104 5.12 -7.29 -4.23
N LYS A 105 6.03 -7.27 -3.27
CA LYS A 105 5.89 -8.06 -2.05
C LYS A 105 5.59 -7.14 -0.88
N LEU A 106 4.53 -7.47 -0.16
CA LEU A 106 4.08 -6.71 1.01
C LEU A 106 4.15 -7.61 2.23
N THR A 107 4.64 -7.07 3.33
CA THR A 107 4.65 -7.76 4.61
C THR A 107 3.99 -6.85 5.63
N PHE A 108 2.99 -7.37 6.32
CA PHE A 108 2.25 -6.63 7.33
C PHE A 108 2.40 -7.29 8.70
N ASN A 109 2.37 -6.47 9.70
CA ASN A 109 2.47 -6.91 11.08
C ASN A 109 1.47 -6.17 11.97
#